data_7842699a67ad0df4791083211a14b0c5
#
_entry.id   7842699a67ad0df4791083211a14b0c5
#
_cell.length_a   1.000
_cell.length_b   1.000
_cell.length_c   1.000
_cell.angle_alpha   90.00
_cell.angle_beta   90.00
_cell.angle_gamma   90.00
#
_symmetry.space_group_name_H-M   'P 1'
#
loop_
_entity.id
_entity.type
_entity.pdbx_description
1 polymer ?
#
loop_
_entity_poly.entity_id
_entity_poly.type
_entity_poly.pdbx_seq_one_letter_code
_entity_poly.pdbx_strand_id
1 'polypeptide(L)'
;MKKCLSLILAVLMIFALCACGSTHSASQVDTPPPAQSDEPASTPDEQEPEKVESVKYDSYQAILDDYTVKLQEATPGLIEEYKSEAANNSDGLGGLAAICNAKVTELAEISNEGISEMAEYYFKNGSGSYDEYSDWAGKIQDVYMEEAGKIQDAYMESAK
;
A
#
# COMPACT_ATOMS: atom_id res chain seq x y z
N MET A 1 25.00 7.60 8.91
CA MET A 1 23.86 6.67 8.89
C MET A 1 22.83 6.90 10.00
N LYS A 2 23.16 7.37 11.20
CA LYS A 2 22.18 7.58 12.30
C LYS A 2 21.31 8.85 12.16
N LYS A 3 21.63 9.77 11.27
CA LYS A 3 20.89 11.04 11.09
C LYS A 3 19.77 10.97 10.06
N CYS A 4 19.79 10.00 9.13
CA CYS A 4 18.72 9.81 8.14
C CYS A 4 17.51 9.06 8.70
N LEU A 5 17.72 8.16 9.68
CA LEU A 5 16.65 7.39 10.30
C LEU A 5 15.67 8.26 11.12
N SER A 6 16.14 9.41 11.64
CA SER A 6 15.32 10.32 12.43
C SER A 6 14.36 11.18 11.60
N LEU A 7 14.66 11.37 10.31
CA LEU A 7 13.82 12.16 9.40
C LEU A 7 12.64 11.34 8.85
N ILE A 8 12.83 10.04 8.65
CA ILE A 8 11.78 9.13 8.15
C ILE A 8 10.69 8.93 9.22
N LEU A 9 11.05 8.89 10.50
CA LEU A 9 10.09 8.73 11.59
C LEU A 9 9.19 9.97 11.78
N ALA A 10 9.63 11.15 11.37
CA ALA A 10 8.86 12.40 11.50
C ALA A 10 7.74 12.54 10.45
N VAL A 11 7.86 11.88 9.29
CA VAL A 11 6.87 11.96 8.19
C VAL A 11 5.67 11.05 8.46
N LEU A 12 5.84 9.96 9.21
CA LEU A 12 4.77 9.01 9.54
C LEU A 12 3.77 9.51 10.60
N MET A 13 4.05 10.61 11.31
CA MET A 13 3.20 11.12 12.39
C MET A 13 2.16 12.16 11.96
N ILE A 14 2.07 12.56 10.70
CA ILE A 14 1.21 13.68 10.25
C ILE A 14 -0.19 13.22 9.79
N PHE A 15 -0.46 11.92 9.64
CA PHE A 15 -1.76 11.43 9.15
C PHE A 15 -2.81 11.08 10.22
N ALA A 16 -2.59 11.40 11.50
CA ALA A 16 -3.47 10.96 12.59
C ALA A 16 -4.35 12.06 13.22
N LEU A 17 -4.67 13.18 12.56
CA LEU A 17 -5.46 14.26 13.13
C LEU A 17 -6.52 14.81 12.16
N CYS A 18 -7.57 14.03 11.90
CA CYS A 18 -8.86 14.56 11.45
C CYS A 18 -10.01 13.65 11.89
N ALA A 19 -10.31 13.62 13.17
CA ALA A 19 -11.58 13.17 13.70
C ALA A 19 -11.88 14.00 14.97
N CYS A 20 -12.57 15.12 14.76
CA CYS A 20 -13.27 15.90 15.78
C CYS A 20 -14.62 16.21 15.17
N GLY A 21 -15.76 15.85 15.73
CA GLY A 21 -16.24 16.15 17.04
C GLY A 21 -17.56 16.86 16.86
N SER A 22 -18.67 16.32 17.32
CA SER A 22 -19.85 17.10 17.66
C SER A 22 -20.58 16.42 18.79
N THR A 23 -20.43 17.03 19.94
CA THR A 23 -21.28 16.86 21.11
C THR A 23 -22.68 17.41 20.85
N HIS A 24 -23.76 16.68 21.18
CA HIS A 24 -24.92 17.31 21.79
C HIS A 24 -25.65 16.38 22.75
N SER A 25 -25.98 17.01 23.87
CA SER A 25 -26.63 16.61 25.10
C SER A 25 -27.96 15.87 25.01
N ALA A 26 -28.08 14.96 25.94
CA ALA A 26 -29.20 14.55 26.80
C ALA A 26 -30.64 15.02 26.52
N SER A 27 -31.58 14.07 26.46
CA SER A 27 -32.73 13.97 27.38
C SER A 27 -33.42 12.61 27.22
N GLN A 28 -33.69 12.03 28.41
CA GLN A 28 -34.50 10.82 28.61
C GLN A 28 -35.96 11.05 28.27
N VAL A 29 -36.70 9.99 27.91
CA VAL A 29 -37.92 9.48 28.52
C VAL A 29 -38.52 8.31 27.79
N ASP A 30 -38.65 7.18 28.54
CA ASP A 30 -39.66 6.09 28.54
C ASP A 30 -40.02 5.23 27.32
N THR A 31 -39.96 3.96 27.61
CA THR A 31 -40.44 2.71 26.99
C THR A 31 -41.98 2.53 27.14
N PRO A 32 -42.71 1.48 26.59
CA PRO A 32 -42.34 0.34 25.73
C PRO A 32 -43.40 -0.09 24.66
N PRO A 33 -43.36 -1.36 24.16
CA PRO A 33 -43.63 -1.81 22.79
C PRO A 33 -45.04 -2.50 22.66
N PRO A 34 -45.38 -3.35 21.67
CA PRO A 34 -44.79 -3.86 20.45
C PRO A 34 -45.76 -3.89 19.23
N ALA A 35 -45.29 -4.23 18.05
CA ALA A 35 -46.01 -5.13 17.10
C ALA A 35 -45.19 -5.40 15.82
N GLN A 36 -45.12 -6.64 15.48
CA GLN A 36 -44.61 -7.27 14.27
C GLN A 36 -45.35 -6.83 13.00
N SER A 37 -44.66 -6.78 11.89
CA SER A 37 -45.14 -7.32 10.61
C SER A 37 -44.01 -7.34 9.56
N ASP A 38 -43.62 -8.55 9.20
CA ASP A 38 -43.33 -9.10 7.87
C ASP A 38 -42.59 -8.30 6.80
N GLU A 39 -41.36 -8.72 6.53
CA GLU A 39 -40.63 -9.13 5.30
C GLU A 39 -41.21 -8.73 3.91
N PRO A 40 -40.39 -8.61 2.81
CA PRO A 40 -39.24 -9.47 2.51
C PRO A 40 -37.96 -8.80 1.99
N ALA A 41 -36.89 -9.51 2.25
CA ALA A 41 -35.61 -9.64 1.59
C ALA A 41 -35.40 -8.92 0.25
N SER A 42 -34.36 -8.12 0.19
CA SER A 42 -33.53 -7.97 -0.99
C SER A 42 -32.08 -8.19 -0.58
N THR A 43 -31.60 -9.36 -0.90
CA THR A 43 -30.20 -9.77 -0.82
C THR A 43 -29.35 -8.85 -1.69
N PRO A 44 -28.32 -8.18 -1.18
CA PRO A 44 -27.26 -7.70 -2.03
C PRO A 44 -26.47 -8.91 -2.50
N ASP A 45 -26.36 -9.04 -3.79
CA ASP A 45 -25.50 -9.96 -4.52
C ASP A 45 -24.09 -9.83 -3.97
N GLU A 46 -23.69 -10.82 -3.15
CA GLU A 46 -22.34 -10.99 -2.63
C GLU A 46 -21.52 -11.47 -3.82
N GLN A 47 -20.91 -10.53 -4.55
CA GLN A 47 -19.85 -10.86 -5.49
C GLN A 47 -18.71 -11.48 -4.67
N GLU A 48 -18.69 -12.80 -4.72
CA GLU A 48 -17.55 -13.63 -4.29
C GLU A 48 -16.29 -13.05 -4.96
N PRO A 49 -15.27 -12.63 -4.17
CA PRO A 49 -14.03 -12.15 -4.75
C PRO A 49 -13.46 -13.28 -5.62
N GLU A 50 -13.23 -12.98 -6.89
CA GLU A 50 -12.52 -13.87 -7.80
C GLU A 50 -11.29 -14.40 -7.08
N LYS A 51 -11.27 -15.71 -6.87
CA LYS A 51 -10.15 -16.42 -6.27
C LYS A 51 -8.98 -16.29 -7.24
N VAL A 52 -8.16 -15.26 -7.05
CA VAL A 52 -6.84 -15.19 -7.65
C VAL A 52 -6.13 -16.45 -7.16
N GLU A 53 -5.84 -17.37 -8.08
CA GLU A 53 -5.02 -18.54 -7.77
C GLU A 53 -3.67 -18.02 -7.29
N SER A 54 -3.47 -18.02 -5.97
CA SER A 54 -2.21 -17.63 -5.39
C SER A 54 -1.14 -18.58 -5.91
N VAL A 55 -0.13 -18.05 -6.61
CA VAL A 55 1.05 -18.81 -6.98
C VAL A 55 1.59 -19.43 -5.70
N LYS A 56 1.62 -20.76 -5.65
CA LYS A 56 2.06 -21.46 -4.45
C LYS A 56 3.58 -21.44 -4.41
N TYR A 57 4.12 -20.48 -3.70
CA TYR A 57 5.56 -20.43 -3.43
C TYR A 57 5.96 -21.51 -2.42
N ASP A 58 7.15 -22.09 -2.62
CA ASP A 58 7.73 -23.12 -1.76
C ASP A 58 8.78 -22.57 -0.79
N SER A 59 9.16 -21.30 -0.94
CA SER A 59 10.17 -20.65 -0.12
C SER A 59 10.06 -19.12 -0.14
N TYR A 60 10.58 -18.47 0.88
CA TYR A 60 10.76 -17.00 0.89
C TYR A 60 11.64 -16.51 -0.26
N GLN A 61 12.65 -17.31 -0.63
CA GLN A 61 13.53 -16.95 -1.74
C GLN A 61 12.77 -16.89 -3.06
N ALA A 62 11.87 -17.84 -3.33
CA ALA A 62 11.06 -17.84 -4.55
C ALA A 62 10.13 -16.61 -4.62
N ILE A 63 9.56 -16.18 -3.47
CA ILE A 63 8.76 -14.96 -3.40
C ILE A 63 9.64 -13.73 -3.67
N LEU A 64 10.81 -13.65 -3.01
CA LEU A 64 11.73 -12.54 -3.22
C LEU A 64 12.17 -12.41 -4.67
N ASP A 65 12.53 -13.52 -5.31
CA ASP A 65 12.99 -13.55 -6.70
C ASP A 65 11.88 -13.05 -7.65
N ASP A 66 10.64 -13.55 -7.48
CA ASP A 66 9.50 -13.16 -8.30
C ASP A 66 9.16 -11.67 -8.15
N TYR A 67 9.07 -11.17 -6.91
CA TYR A 67 8.74 -9.77 -6.67
C TYR A 67 9.90 -8.82 -6.99
N THR A 68 11.14 -9.27 -6.91
CA THR A 68 12.29 -8.52 -7.44
C THR A 68 12.14 -8.28 -8.93
N VAL A 69 11.81 -9.32 -9.70
CA VAL A 69 11.58 -9.20 -11.15
C VAL A 69 10.40 -8.26 -11.44
N LYS A 70 9.25 -8.43 -10.76
CA LYS A 70 8.07 -7.58 -10.94
C LYS A 70 8.37 -6.09 -10.69
N LEU A 71 9.09 -5.78 -9.61
CA LEU A 71 9.50 -4.41 -9.29
C LEU A 71 10.41 -3.83 -10.37
N GLN A 72 11.42 -4.60 -10.80
CA GLN A 72 12.37 -4.17 -11.83
C GLN A 72 11.73 -4.02 -13.22
N GLU A 73 10.75 -4.84 -13.56
CA GLU A 73 10.03 -4.75 -14.84
C GLU A 73 9.01 -3.61 -14.84
N ALA A 74 8.37 -3.30 -13.71
CA ALA A 74 7.42 -2.20 -13.61
C ALA A 74 8.11 -0.82 -13.66
N THR A 75 9.28 -0.67 -13.05
CA THR A 75 9.96 0.61 -12.88
C THR A 75 10.19 1.39 -14.18
N PRO A 76 10.70 0.81 -15.28
CA PRO A 76 10.87 1.55 -16.53
C PRO A 76 9.57 2.12 -17.08
N GLY A 77 8.47 1.36 -17.02
CA GLY A 77 7.15 1.81 -17.46
C GLY A 77 6.65 3.00 -16.63
N LEU A 78 6.76 2.92 -15.31
CA LEU A 78 6.37 4.00 -14.40
C LEU A 78 7.21 5.27 -14.61
N ILE A 79 8.49 5.13 -14.97
CA ILE A 79 9.35 6.29 -15.33
C ILE A 79 8.89 6.91 -16.64
N GLU A 80 8.53 6.12 -17.65
CA GLU A 80 8.02 6.64 -18.93
C GLU A 80 6.67 7.34 -18.75
N GLU A 81 5.76 6.76 -17.96
CA GLU A 81 4.50 7.39 -17.58
C GLU A 81 4.72 8.71 -16.84
N TYR A 82 5.61 8.71 -15.82
CA TYR A 82 6.00 9.94 -15.14
C TYR A 82 6.44 11.01 -16.13
N LYS A 83 7.37 10.70 -17.03
CA LYS A 83 7.89 11.66 -18.02
C LYS A 83 6.81 12.19 -18.95
N SER A 84 5.90 11.32 -19.39
CA SER A 84 4.77 11.71 -20.24
C SER A 84 3.80 12.65 -19.54
N GLU A 85 3.46 12.36 -18.28
CA GLU A 85 2.58 13.20 -17.48
C GLU A 85 3.27 14.52 -17.08
N ALA A 86 4.54 14.47 -16.71
CA ALA A 86 5.34 15.64 -16.36
C ALA A 86 5.46 16.64 -17.54
N ALA A 87 5.55 16.14 -18.78
CA ALA A 87 5.61 17.00 -19.97
C ALA A 87 4.32 17.82 -20.18
N ASN A 88 3.19 17.36 -19.66
CA ASN A 88 1.88 18.02 -19.74
C ASN A 88 1.51 18.74 -18.43
N ASN A 89 2.40 18.76 -17.44
CA ASN A 89 2.15 19.37 -16.15
C ASN A 89 2.11 20.91 -16.24
N SER A 90 1.03 21.51 -15.75
CA SER A 90 0.85 22.96 -15.64
C SER A 90 0.96 23.50 -14.22
N ASP A 91 1.06 22.62 -13.23
CA ASP A 91 0.99 22.95 -11.80
C ASP A 91 2.37 23.13 -11.16
N GLY A 92 3.39 23.29 -12.00
CA GLY A 92 4.78 23.53 -11.57
C GLY A 92 5.33 22.37 -10.76
N LEU A 93 6.21 22.66 -9.79
CA LEU A 93 6.88 21.64 -8.96
C LEU A 93 5.89 20.80 -8.13
N GLY A 94 4.77 21.40 -7.70
CA GLY A 94 3.75 20.67 -6.95
C GLY A 94 3.09 19.56 -7.77
N GLY A 95 2.78 19.84 -9.03
CA GLY A 95 2.24 18.86 -9.96
C GLY A 95 3.25 17.75 -10.26
N LEU A 96 4.51 18.11 -10.52
CA LEU A 96 5.57 17.10 -10.73
C LEU A 96 5.74 16.16 -9.53
N ALA A 97 5.71 16.71 -8.31
CA ALA A 97 5.80 15.91 -7.09
C ALA A 97 4.59 14.97 -6.92
N ALA A 98 3.37 15.44 -7.25
CA ALA A 98 2.17 14.62 -7.18
C ALA A 98 2.23 13.43 -8.16
N ILE A 99 2.67 13.66 -9.40
CA ILE A 99 2.86 12.61 -10.41
C ILE A 99 3.91 11.60 -9.93
N CYS A 100 5.06 12.07 -9.44
CA CYS A 100 6.10 11.18 -8.91
C CYS A 100 5.58 10.31 -7.76
N ASN A 101 4.86 10.90 -6.80
CA ASN A 101 4.30 10.16 -5.68
C ASN A 101 3.27 9.11 -6.13
N ALA A 102 2.47 9.40 -7.16
CA ALA A 102 1.54 8.41 -7.72
C ALA A 102 2.30 7.19 -8.25
N LYS A 103 3.35 7.39 -9.05
CA LYS A 103 4.16 6.29 -9.60
C LYS A 103 4.91 5.49 -8.53
N VAL A 104 5.42 6.16 -7.50
CA VAL A 104 6.03 5.49 -6.34
C VAL A 104 4.99 4.67 -5.55
N THR A 105 3.75 5.15 -5.48
CA THR A 105 2.65 4.41 -4.82
C THR A 105 2.28 3.16 -5.62
N GLU A 106 2.19 3.24 -6.95
CA GLU A 106 1.94 2.08 -7.81
C GLU A 106 3.04 1.01 -7.63
N LEU A 107 4.30 1.42 -7.55
CA LEU A 107 5.40 0.50 -7.25
C LEU A 107 5.32 -0.11 -5.83
N ALA A 108 4.86 0.67 -4.85
CA ALA A 108 4.67 0.21 -3.47
C ALA A 108 3.58 -0.87 -3.37
N GLU A 109 2.56 -0.85 -4.21
CA GLU A 109 1.52 -1.89 -4.25
C GLU A 109 2.14 -3.24 -4.58
N ILE A 110 3.04 -3.33 -5.57
CA ILE A 110 3.76 -4.55 -5.93
C ILE A 110 4.60 -5.07 -4.75
N SER A 111 5.31 -4.17 -4.06
CA SER A 111 6.09 -4.53 -2.87
C SER A 111 5.21 -5.08 -1.74
N ASN A 112 4.07 -4.43 -1.48
CA ASN A 112 3.13 -4.85 -0.44
C ASN A 112 2.49 -6.21 -0.75
N GLU A 113 2.21 -6.51 -2.02
CA GLU A 113 1.76 -7.83 -2.44
C GLU A 113 2.82 -8.90 -2.11
N GLY A 114 4.09 -8.66 -2.43
CA GLY A 114 5.17 -9.57 -2.11
C GLY A 114 5.34 -9.81 -0.62
N ILE A 115 5.23 -8.76 0.20
CA ILE A 115 5.26 -8.87 1.67
C ILE A 115 4.06 -9.67 2.17
N SER A 116 2.89 -9.51 1.56
CA SER A 116 1.68 -10.26 1.90
C SER A 116 1.83 -11.75 1.57
N GLU A 117 2.42 -12.10 0.43
CA GLU A 117 2.74 -13.49 0.08
C GLU A 117 3.74 -14.11 1.07
N MET A 118 4.74 -13.35 1.51
CA MET A 118 5.66 -13.80 2.57
C MET A 118 4.96 -14.04 3.90
N ALA A 119 4.01 -13.18 4.27
CA ALA A 119 3.20 -13.37 5.47
C ALA A 119 2.32 -14.61 5.35
N GLU A 120 1.69 -14.82 4.19
CA GLU A 120 0.87 -16.01 3.94
C GLU A 120 1.72 -17.29 4.00
N TYR A 121 2.93 -17.29 3.41
CA TYR A 121 3.88 -18.37 3.51
C TYR A 121 4.26 -18.67 4.96
N TYR A 122 4.54 -17.64 5.76
CA TYR A 122 4.83 -17.77 7.19
C TYR A 122 3.70 -18.46 7.95
N PHE A 123 2.45 -18.00 7.76
CA PHE A 123 1.30 -18.56 8.46
C PHE A 123 0.94 -19.99 8.03
N LYS A 124 1.09 -20.31 6.74
CA LYS A 124 0.75 -21.65 6.20
C LYS A 124 1.79 -22.69 6.57
N ASN A 125 3.05 -22.36 6.59
CA ASN A 125 4.10 -23.34 6.81
C ASN A 125 4.50 -23.52 8.28
N GLY A 126 4.13 -22.60 9.18
CA GLY A 126 4.21 -22.75 10.64
C GLY A 126 5.59 -23.10 11.24
N SER A 127 6.65 -23.07 10.42
CA SER A 127 7.96 -23.59 10.78
C SER A 127 9.06 -22.53 10.89
N GLY A 128 8.75 -21.26 10.57
CA GLY A 128 9.70 -20.16 10.64
C GLY A 128 9.53 -19.30 11.89
N SER A 129 10.55 -18.51 12.23
CA SER A 129 10.44 -17.48 13.25
C SER A 129 9.87 -16.19 12.63
N TYR A 130 9.25 -15.35 13.47
CA TYR A 130 8.85 -14.01 13.03
C TYR A 130 10.04 -13.17 12.55
N ASP A 131 11.20 -13.35 13.17
CA ASP A 131 12.44 -12.66 12.78
C ASP A 131 12.85 -13.05 11.35
N GLU A 132 12.75 -14.34 11.00
CA GLU A 132 13.04 -14.82 9.64
C GLU A 132 12.08 -14.20 8.61
N TYR A 133 10.76 -14.21 8.88
CA TYR A 133 9.78 -13.52 8.03
C TYR A 133 10.11 -12.03 7.87
N SER A 134 10.43 -11.36 8.96
CA SER A 134 10.75 -9.93 8.96
C SER A 134 12.01 -9.61 8.14
N ASP A 135 13.02 -10.46 8.22
CA ASP A 135 14.26 -10.31 7.43
C ASP A 135 13.99 -10.47 5.93
N TRP A 136 13.14 -11.44 5.55
CA TRP A 136 12.77 -11.64 4.16
C TRP A 136 11.88 -10.51 3.61
N ALA A 137 10.90 -10.07 4.37
CA ALA A 137 10.06 -8.91 4.01
C ALA A 137 10.91 -7.64 3.85
N GLY A 138 11.92 -7.45 4.70
CA GLY A 138 12.88 -6.36 4.59
C GLY A 138 13.64 -6.36 3.26
N LYS A 139 14.00 -7.52 2.71
CA LYS A 139 14.69 -7.62 1.42
C LYS A 139 13.81 -7.15 0.24
N ILE A 140 12.50 -7.46 0.25
CA ILE A 140 11.58 -6.90 -0.76
C ILE A 140 11.53 -5.38 -0.65
N GLN A 141 11.49 -4.86 0.58
CA GLN A 141 11.47 -3.44 0.83
C GLN A 141 12.74 -2.74 0.37
N ASP A 142 13.90 -3.39 0.50
CA ASP A 142 15.18 -2.88 -0.01
C ASP A 142 15.15 -2.75 -1.54
N VAL A 143 14.63 -3.76 -2.26
CA VAL A 143 14.45 -3.71 -3.72
C VAL A 143 13.49 -2.60 -4.11
N TYR A 144 12.35 -2.49 -3.44
CA TYR A 144 11.40 -1.41 -3.67
C TYR A 144 12.05 -0.02 -3.50
N MET A 145 12.82 0.19 -2.44
CA MET A 145 13.49 1.47 -2.20
C MET A 145 14.51 1.82 -3.27
N GLU A 146 15.23 0.82 -3.80
CA GLU A 146 16.14 1.02 -4.93
C GLU A 146 15.38 1.43 -6.19
N GLU A 147 14.32 0.71 -6.53
CA GLU A 147 13.52 0.95 -7.73
C GLU A 147 12.73 2.28 -7.64
N ALA A 148 12.15 2.61 -6.49
CA ALA A 148 11.50 3.89 -6.24
C ALA A 148 12.46 5.07 -6.37
N GLY A 149 13.74 4.88 -6.00
CA GLY A 149 14.79 5.87 -6.19
C GLY A 149 14.95 6.27 -7.66
N LYS A 150 14.83 5.33 -8.60
CA LYS A 150 14.93 5.60 -10.05
C LYS A 150 13.80 6.50 -10.56
N ILE A 151 12.58 6.33 -10.02
CA ILE A 151 11.44 7.21 -10.32
C ILE A 151 11.68 8.63 -9.74
N GLN A 152 12.21 8.70 -8.52
CA GLN A 152 12.56 9.97 -7.89
C GLN A 152 13.69 10.71 -8.63
N ASP A 153 14.66 9.99 -9.20
CA ASP A 153 15.70 10.57 -10.04
C ASP A 153 15.11 11.24 -11.29
N ALA A 154 14.13 10.62 -11.93
CA ALA A 154 13.41 11.21 -13.06
C ALA A 154 12.68 12.51 -12.66
N TYR A 155 12.05 12.54 -11.46
CA TYR A 155 11.48 13.76 -10.90
C TYR A 155 12.54 14.84 -10.68
N MET A 156 13.68 14.50 -10.07
CA MET A 156 14.78 15.46 -9.82
C MET A 156 15.37 16.03 -11.10
N GLU A 157 15.37 15.28 -12.20
CA GLU A 157 15.77 15.76 -13.52
C GLU A 157 14.77 16.77 -14.09
N SER A 158 13.47 16.54 -13.91
CA SER A 158 12.40 17.41 -14.41
C SER A 158 12.25 18.71 -13.60
N ALA A 159 12.73 18.72 -12.35
CA ALA A 159 12.60 19.84 -11.42
C ALA A 159 13.75 20.86 -11.54
N LYS A 160 14.68 20.71 -12.48
CA LYS A 160 15.79 21.64 -12.76
C LYS A 160 15.35 22.75 -13.70
#